data_29df5ded9285155d955bbfa698e5a14d
#
_entry.id   29df5ded9285155d955bbfa698e5a14d
#
_cell.length_a   1.000
_cell.length_b   1.000
_cell.length_c   1.000
_cell.angle_alpha   90.00
_cell.angle_beta   90.00
_cell.angle_gamma   90.00
#
_symmetry.space_group_name_H-M   'P 1'
#
loop_
_entity.id
_entity.type
_entity.pdbx_description
1 polymer ?
#
loop_
_entity_poly.entity_id
_entity_poly.type
_entity_poly.pdbx_seq_one_letter_code
_entity_poly.pdbx_strand_id
1 'polypeptide(L)'
;MHQHESGVQPPTINCSVSALRFFFTVTLDRPDLSRRLVLARYPLKLPAVLTVEEVGRLLEAAPGPKYKAILGTAYGAGLRVSEVASLKVDDIDSKRMLIRVEQGKGRKDRNAMLSPQLLTLLRLWWEEGKRRRVMLRHGWLFPGRSCTDPISARQINRATHEAAEAAGIRKRVSPHTLRHSFATHLLEQDVDIRVIQVLLGHSKLDTTALYARVATKTIRSVTSPLEHLAVLMQGEEPVD
;
A
#
# COMPACT_ATOMS: atom_id res chain seq x y z
N MET A 1 25.10 -13.27 -20.07
CA MET A 1 26.25 -13.17 -19.18
C MET A 1 26.58 -11.72 -18.81
N HIS A 2 26.69 -10.80 -19.75
CA HIS A 2 27.11 -9.40 -19.53
C HIS A 2 26.29 -8.59 -18.49
N GLN A 3 24.99 -8.82 -18.32
CA GLN A 3 24.17 -8.06 -17.36
C GLN A 3 24.41 -8.46 -15.88
N HIS A 4 24.92 -9.66 -15.62
CA HIS A 4 25.25 -10.08 -14.25
C HIS A 4 26.55 -9.41 -13.77
N GLU A 5 27.47 -9.15 -14.68
CA GLU A 5 28.75 -8.46 -14.41
C GLU A 5 28.56 -6.95 -14.20
N SER A 6 27.50 -6.37 -14.78
CA SER A 6 27.16 -4.93 -14.64
C SER A 6 26.33 -4.60 -13.38
N GLY A 7 26.14 -5.52 -12.41
CA GLY A 7 25.43 -5.28 -11.16
C GLY A 7 23.90 -5.19 -11.30
N VAL A 8 23.33 -5.58 -12.45
CA VAL A 8 21.88 -5.60 -12.66
C VAL A 8 21.24 -6.70 -11.81
N GLN A 9 20.20 -6.36 -11.07
CA GLN A 9 19.52 -7.30 -10.16
C GLN A 9 18.80 -8.42 -10.93
N PRO A 10 18.82 -9.68 -10.44
CA PRO A 10 18.22 -10.84 -11.11
C PRO A 10 16.76 -10.68 -11.54
N PRO A 11 15.86 -10.00 -10.77
CA PRO A 11 14.48 -9.75 -11.23
C PRO A 11 14.42 -8.92 -12.51
N THR A 12 15.30 -7.93 -12.67
CA THR A 12 15.39 -7.10 -13.89
C THR A 12 15.90 -7.91 -15.07
N ILE A 13 16.91 -8.77 -14.84
CA ILE A 13 17.41 -9.71 -15.85
C ILE A 13 16.28 -10.64 -16.30
N ASN A 14 15.53 -11.21 -15.37
CA ASN A 14 14.41 -12.12 -15.67
C ASN A 14 13.29 -11.44 -16.43
N CYS A 15 13.02 -10.16 -16.17
CA CYS A 15 12.06 -9.37 -16.95
C CYS A 15 12.53 -9.23 -18.40
N SER A 16 13.81 -8.88 -18.63
CA SER A 16 14.40 -8.79 -19.96
C SER A 16 14.40 -10.14 -20.69
N VAL A 17 14.75 -11.23 -19.99
CA VAL A 17 14.71 -12.59 -20.53
C VAL A 17 13.29 -12.98 -20.95
N SER A 18 12.29 -12.66 -20.14
CA SER A 18 10.88 -12.96 -20.46
C SER A 18 10.39 -12.18 -21.68
N ALA A 19 10.75 -10.91 -21.80
CA ALA A 19 10.43 -10.08 -22.95
C ALA A 19 11.09 -10.61 -24.23
N LEU A 20 12.38 -10.97 -24.17
CA LEU A 20 13.11 -11.54 -25.29
C LEU A 20 12.57 -12.92 -25.69
N ARG A 21 12.20 -13.78 -24.73
CA ARG A 21 11.56 -15.07 -25.02
C ARG A 21 10.25 -14.86 -25.78
N PHE A 22 9.41 -13.94 -25.31
CA PHE A 22 8.16 -13.58 -26.00
C PHE A 22 8.45 -13.10 -27.43
N PHE A 23 9.38 -12.18 -27.60
CA PHE A 23 9.77 -11.64 -28.90
C PHE A 23 10.27 -12.72 -29.86
N PHE A 24 11.20 -13.59 -29.42
CA PHE A 24 11.68 -14.67 -30.27
C PHE A 24 10.61 -15.70 -30.60
N THR A 25 9.76 -16.07 -29.63
CA THR A 25 8.74 -17.11 -29.84
C THR A 25 7.56 -16.61 -30.64
N VAL A 26 7.05 -15.39 -30.35
CA VAL A 26 5.77 -14.91 -30.92
C VAL A 26 6.00 -14.01 -32.12
N THR A 27 7.01 -13.12 -32.08
CA THR A 27 7.21 -12.13 -33.14
C THR A 27 8.10 -12.66 -34.27
N LEU A 28 9.14 -13.41 -33.95
CA LEU A 28 10.09 -13.92 -34.94
C LEU A 28 9.87 -15.40 -35.32
N ASP A 29 8.97 -16.10 -34.64
CA ASP A 29 8.74 -17.53 -34.77
C ASP A 29 10.04 -18.36 -34.67
N ARG A 30 10.94 -17.98 -33.76
CA ARG A 30 12.25 -18.59 -33.52
C ARG A 30 12.34 -19.14 -32.09
N PRO A 31 11.59 -20.20 -31.74
CA PRO A 31 11.59 -20.79 -30.40
C PRO A 31 12.95 -21.41 -30.01
N ASP A 32 13.80 -21.75 -31.01
CA ASP A 32 15.16 -22.22 -30.81
C ASP A 32 16.04 -21.18 -30.08
N LEU A 33 15.90 -19.89 -30.41
CA LEU A 33 16.61 -18.81 -29.74
C LEU A 33 16.08 -18.56 -28.32
N SER A 34 14.78 -18.69 -28.13
CA SER A 34 14.16 -18.48 -26.81
C SER A 34 14.62 -19.50 -25.77
N ARG A 35 14.92 -20.77 -26.18
CA ARG A 35 15.40 -21.84 -25.31
C ARG A 35 16.79 -21.57 -24.73
N ARG A 36 17.61 -20.76 -25.40
CA ARG A 36 18.96 -20.37 -24.93
C ARG A 36 18.94 -19.33 -23.82
N LEU A 37 17.83 -18.63 -23.64
CA LEU A 37 17.67 -17.62 -22.60
C LEU A 37 17.27 -18.29 -21.29
N VAL A 38 18.12 -18.26 -20.29
CA VAL A 38 17.90 -18.88 -18.98
C VAL A 38 17.52 -17.82 -17.95
N LEU A 39 16.50 -18.10 -17.13
CA LEU A 39 16.12 -17.26 -16.01
C LEU A 39 17.17 -17.40 -14.89
N ALA A 40 17.61 -16.27 -14.36
CA ALA A 40 18.52 -16.23 -13.23
C ALA A 40 17.78 -16.70 -11.96
N ARG A 41 18.32 -17.69 -11.25
CA ARG A 41 17.84 -18.07 -9.93
C ARG A 41 18.38 -17.09 -8.90
N TYR A 42 17.55 -16.68 -7.97
CA TYR A 42 17.94 -15.83 -6.85
C TYR A 42 17.14 -16.21 -5.60
N PRO A 43 17.74 -16.06 -4.41
CA PRO A 43 17.02 -16.36 -3.18
C PRO A 43 15.87 -15.38 -2.98
N LEU A 44 14.72 -15.90 -2.58
CA LEU A 44 13.56 -15.09 -2.20
C LEU A 44 13.92 -14.37 -0.89
N LYS A 45 14.17 -13.06 -0.97
CA LYS A 45 14.34 -12.25 0.24
C LYS A 45 12.97 -11.99 0.85
N LEU A 46 12.81 -12.34 2.12
CA LEU A 46 11.62 -11.98 2.86
C LEU A 46 11.47 -10.44 2.87
N PRO A 47 10.27 -9.92 2.65
CA PRO A 47 10.03 -8.49 2.71
C PRO A 47 10.31 -7.99 4.13
N ALA A 48 10.84 -6.77 4.23
CA ALA A 48 10.97 -6.12 5.53
C ALA A 48 9.57 -5.83 6.09
N VAL A 49 9.36 -6.20 7.35
CA VAL A 49 8.14 -5.90 8.12
C VAL A 49 8.55 -4.99 9.27
N LEU A 50 7.78 -3.93 9.50
CA LEU A 50 7.92 -3.04 10.66
C LEU A 50 7.15 -3.64 11.83
N THR A 51 7.65 -3.45 13.05
CA THR A 51 6.84 -3.70 14.25
C THR A 51 5.79 -2.62 14.41
N VAL A 52 4.80 -2.85 15.29
CA VAL A 52 3.75 -1.87 15.56
C VAL A 52 4.35 -0.58 16.11
N GLU A 53 5.36 -0.68 17.00
CA GLU A 53 6.08 0.47 17.58
C GLU A 53 6.89 1.23 16.52
N GLU A 54 7.52 0.51 15.57
CA GLU A 54 8.23 1.14 14.45
C GLU A 54 7.27 1.92 13.55
N VAL A 55 6.06 1.37 13.28
CA VAL A 55 5.01 2.09 12.54
C VAL A 55 4.57 3.33 13.32
N GLY A 56 4.37 3.23 14.64
CA GLY A 56 4.04 4.38 15.49
C GLY A 56 5.05 5.50 15.34
N ARG A 57 6.34 5.20 15.55
CA ARG A 57 7.42 6.18 15.41
C ARG A 57 7.49 6.77 14.00
N LEU A 58 7.27 5.95 12.97
CA LEU A 58 7.24 6.41 11.58
C LEU A 58 6.11 7.43 11.34
N LEU A 59 4.91 7.16 11.86
CA LEU A 59 3.76 8.07 11.73
C LEU A 59 3.98 9.37 12.48
N GLU A 60 4.62 9.33 13.66
CA GLU A 60 4.96 10.53 14.43
C GLU A 60 6.03 11.38 13.77
N ALA A 61 7.04 10.75 13.18
CA ALA A 61 8.11 11.42 12.46
C ALA A 61 7.69 11.91 11.06
N ALA A 62 6.44 11.64 10.60
CA ALA A 62 5.96 12.09 9.31
C ALA A 62 5.98 13.63 9.19
N PRO A 63 6.43 14.20 8.05
CA PRO A 63 6.55 15.64 7.89
C PRO A 63 5.18 16.32 7.73
N GLY A 64 4.45 16.41 8.83
CA GLY A 64 3.18 17.12 8.97
C GLY A 64 1.93 16.26 8.68
N PRO A 65 0.72 16.84 8.91
CA PRO A 65 -0.55 16.11 8.92
C PRO A 65 -0.86 15.40 7.59
N LYS A 66 -0.51 15.99 6.47
CA LYS A 66 -0.69 15.40 5.13
C LYS A 66 0.01 14.06 5.01
N TYR A 67 1.31 14.02 5.32
CA TYR A 67 2.09 12.81 5.18
C TYR A 67 1.78 11.80 6.27
N LYS A 68 1.45 12.23 7.48
CA LYS A 68 0.94 11.35 8.54
C LYS A 68 -0.35 10.64 8.07
N ALA A 69 -1.28 11.34 7.45
CA ALA A 69 -2.49 10.77 6.88
C ALA A 69 -2.20 9.83 5.69
N ILE A 70 -1.25 10.17 4.80
CA ILE A 70 -0.82 9.32 3.69
C ILE A 70 -0.24 8.00 4.20
N LEU A 71 0.73 8.05 5.13
CA LEU A 71 1.37 6.86 5.70
C LEU A 71 0.37 6.03 6.52
N GLY A 72 -0.49 6.70 7.28
CA GLY A 72 -1.61 6.06 7.99
C GLY A 72 -2.56 5.33 7.05
N THR A 73 -2.87 5.91 5.88
CA THR A 73 -3.71 5.26 4.85
C THR A 73 -3.01 4.06 4.23
N ALA A 74 -1.70 4.18 3.92
CA ALA A 74 -0.92 3.08 3.35
C ALA A 74 -0.83 1.88 4.31
N TYR A 75 -0.69 2.14 5.62
CA TYR A 75 -0.66 1.12 6.66
C TYR A 75 -2.07 0.67 7.08
N GLY A 76 -2.93 1.60 7.52
CA GLY A 76 -4.22 1.26 8.15
C GLY A 76 -5.29 0.70 7.20
N ALA A 77 -5.14 0.91 5.89
CA ALA A 77 -6.01 0.35 4.85
C ALA A 77 -5.28 -0.57 3.87
N GLY A 78 -3.97 -0.77 4.04
CA GLY A 78 -3.13 -1.62 3.19
C GLY A 78 -3.10 -1.20 1.72
N LEU A 79 -3.25 0.08 1.40
CA LEU A 79 -3.32 0.57 0.03
C LEU A 79 -1.94 0.59 -0.67
N ARG A 80 -1.94 0.41 -2.00
CA ARG A 80 -0.74 0.65 -2.82
C ARG A 80 -0.44 2.13 -2.90
N VAL A 81 0.82 2.49 -3.09
CA VAL A 81 1.23 3.90 -3.20
C VAL A 81 0.47 4.65 -4.30
N SER A 82 0.20 4.01 -5.43
CA SER A 82 -0.60 4.58 -6.52
C SER A 82 -2.07 4.76 -6.13
N GLU A 83 -2.64 3.79 -5.39
CA GLU A 83 -4.01 3.88 -4.87
C GLU A 83 -4.13 5.03 -3.87
N VAL A 84 -3.19 5.16 -2.93
CA VAL A 84 -3.15 6.29 -1.97
C VAL A 84 -3.05 7.63 -2.71
N ALA A 85 -2.17 7.71 -3.71
CA ALA A 85 -1.96 8.94 -4.49
C ALA A 85 -3.22 9.38 -5.25
N SER A 86 -4.01 8.42 -5.75
CA SER A 86 -5.21 8.67 -6.56
C SER A 86 -6.51 8.78 -5.79
N LEU A 87 -6.48 8.75 -4.44
CA LEU A 87 -7.70 8.91 -3.64
C LEU A 87 -8.29 10.32 -3.80
N LYS A 88 -9.60 10.34 -3.94
CA LYS A 88 -10.41 11.57 -3.90
C LYS A 88 -11.10 11.71 -2.55
N VAL A 89 -11.57 12.90 -2.26
CA VAL A 89 -12.34 13.19 -1.03
C VAL A 89 -13.59 12.33 -0.95
N ASP A 90 -14.26 12.12 -2.09
CA ASP A 90 -15.51 11.36 -2.19
C ASP A 90 -15.31 9.84 -2.04
N ASP A 91 -14.07 9.37 -2.07
CA ASP A 91 -13.76 7.96 -1.84
C ASP A 91 -13.83 7.56 -0.36
N ILE A 92 -13.95 8.54 0.54
CA ILE A 92 -14.03 8.30 1.98
C ILE A 92 -15.49 8.24 2.43
N ASP A 93 -16.01 7.04 2.60
CA ASP A 93 -17.34 6.81 3.16
C ASP A 93 -17.27 6.64 4.70
N SER A 94 -17.34 7.76 5.41
CA SER A 94 -17.29 7.78 6.88
C SER A 94 -18.53 7.19 7.55
N LYS A 95 -19.66 7.04 6.83
CA LYS A 95 -20.87 6.41 7.37
C LYS A 95 -20.76 4.89 7.34
N ARG A 96 -20.19 4.36 6.27
CA ARG A 96 -19.99 2.92 6.10
C ARG A 96 -18.63 2.44 6.61
N MET A 97 -17.75 3.37 6.99
CA MET A 97 -16.36 3.11 7.40
C MET A 97 -15.59 2.34 6.33
N LEU A 98 -15.62 2.86 5.10
CA LEU A 98 -14.98 2.26 3.93
C LEU A 98 -14.23 3.32 3.12
N ILE A 99 -13.18 2.90 2.44
CA ILE A 99 -12.47 3.67 1.41
C ILE A 99 -12.75 2.99 0.07
N ARG A 100 -13.35 3.72 -0.87
CA ARG A 100 -13.52 3.24 -2.24
C ARG A 100 -12.20 3.39 -3.01
N VAL A 101 -11.71 2.30 -3.57
CA VAL A 101 -10.51 2.30 -4.39
C VAL A 101 -10.93 2.06 -5.83
N GLU A 102 -10.94 3.12 -6.63
CA GLU A 102 -11.25 3.05 -8.06
C GLU A 102 -10.04 2.54 -8.84
N GLN A 103 -10.30 1.76 -9.89
CA GLN A 103 -9.30 1.28 -10.85
C GLN A 103 -8.04 0.66 -10.20
N GLY A 104 -8.21 -0.13 -9.17
CA GLY A 104 -7.13 -0.94 -8.59
C GLY A 104 -6.42 -1.81 -9.65
N LYS A 105 -5.48 -2.65 -9.25
CA LYS A 105 -4.76 -3.55 -10.16
C LYS A 105 -5.77 -4.38 -11.00
N GLY A 106 -5.74 -4.19 -12.33
CA GLY A 106 -6.68 -4.83 -13.26
C GLY A 106 -7.97 -4.07 -13.50
N ARG A 107 -8.04 -2.76 -13.17
CA ARG A 107 -9.22 -1.87 -13.34
C ARG A 107 -10.47 -2.35 -12.61
N LYS A 108 -10.31 -3.06 -11.48
CA LYS A 108 -11.43 -3.49 -10.63
C LYS A 108 -11.53 -2.58 -9.42
N ASP A 109 -12.72 -2.08 -9.16
CA ASP A 109 -13.02 -1.30 -7.96
C ASP A 109 -13.12 -2.23 -6.76
N ARG A 110 -12.68 -1.76 -5.60
CA ARG A 110 -12.81 -2.46 -4.33
C ARG A 110 -13.00 -1.50 -3.17
N ASN A 111 -13.52 -2.02 -2.09
CA ASN A 111 -13.56 -1.31 -0.82
C ASN A 111 -12.38 -1.74 0.06
N ALA A 112 -11.75 -0.79 0.71
CA ALA A 112 -10.77 -1.00 1.76
C ALA A 112 -11.34 -0.54 3.10
N MET A 113 -10.76 -1.00 4.20
CA MET A 113 -11.21 -0.66 5.54
C MET A 113 -10.84 0.79 5.90
N LEU A 114 -11.71 1.45 6.65
CA LEU A 114 -11.49 2.76 7.24
C LEU A 114 -11.69 2.64 8.75
N SER A 115 -10.60 2.58 9.51
CA SER A 115 -10.70 2.55 10.96
C SER A 115 -11.03 3.94 11.53
N PRO A 116 -11.60 4.04 12.74
CA PRO A 116 -11.84 5.32 13.43
C PRO A 116 -10.58 6.17 13.55
N GLN A 117 -9.43 5.55 13.86
CA GLN A 117 -8.14 6.22 13.99
C GLN A 117 -7.67 6.79 12.64
N LEU A 118 -7.81 6.00 11.56
CA LEU A 118 -7.49 6.48 10.22
C LEU A 118 -8.41 7.65 9.82
N LEU A 119 -9.71 7.54 10.10
CA LEU A 119 -10.66 8.63 9.83
C LEU A 119 -10.28 9.90 10.57
N THR A 120 -9.81 9.80 11.83
CA THR A 120 -9.31 10.93 12.60
C THR A 120 -8.10 11.60 11.93
N LEU A 121 -7.11 10.81 11.48
CA LEU A 121 -5.96 11.34 10.73
C LEU A 121 -6.37 12.05 9.45
N LEU A 122 -7.32 11.46 8.71
CA LEU A 122 -7.86 12.05 7.48
C LEU A 122 -8.61 13.37 7.75
N ARG A 123 -9.37 13.45 8.84
CA ARG A 123 -10.08 14.67 9.26
C ARG A 123 -9.11 15.78 9.65
N LEU A 124 -8.08 15.47 10.44
CA LEU A 124 -7.02 16.43 10.78
C LEU A 124 -6.34 17.00 9.52
N TRP A 125 -6.00 16.13 8.58
CA TRP A 125 -5.46 16.58 7.30
C TRP A 125 -6.48 17.41 6.50
N TRP A 126 -7.75 17.00 6.45
CA TRP A 126 -8.82 17.71 5.75
C TRP A 126 -8.99 19.14 6.29
N GLU A 127 -9.04 19.33 7.59
CA GLU A 127 -9.15 20.64 8.23
C GLU A 127 -7.95 21.53 7.92
N GLU A 128 -6.74 20.97 8.04
CA GLU A 128 -5.50 21.66 7.70
C GLU A 128 -5.44 22.02 6.21
N GLY A 129 -5.84 21.14 5.34
CA GLY A 129 -5.88 21.37 3.90
C GLY A 129 -6.91 22.45 3.50
N LYS A 130 -8.05 22.50 4.20
CA LYS A 130 -9.03 23.60 4.05
C LYS A 130 -8.44 24.93 4.51
N ARG A 131 -7.78 24.95 5.67
CA ARG A 131 -7.11 26.14 6.19
C ARG A 131 -6.05 26.67 5.21
N ARG A 132 -5.30 25.78 4.56
CA ARG A 132 -4.30 26.11 3.53
C ARG A 132 -4.90 26.39 2.16
N ARG A 133 -6.21 26.23 1.97
CA ARG A 133 -6.91 26.40 0.68
C ARG A 133 -6.39 25.47 -0.43
N VAL A 134 -5.91 24.28 -0.08
CA VAL A 134 -5.43 23.29 -1.03
C VAL A 134 -6.43 22.15 -1.28
N MET A 135 -7.55 22.13 -0.55
CA MET A 135 -8.60 21.13 -0.70
C MET A 135 -9.70 21.65 -1.64
N LEU A 136 -9.94 20.92 -2.73
CA LEU A 136 -11.03 21.17 -3.65
C LEU A 136 -12.21 20.25 -3.33
N ARG A 137 -13.43 20.76 -3.53
CA ARG A 137 -14.65 19.95 -3.48
C ARG A 137 -14.54 18.87 -4.57
N HIS A 138 -14.77 17.62 -4.23
CA HIS A 138 -14.61 16.46 -5.13
C HIS A 138 -13.18 16.29 -5.71
N GLY A 139 -12.18 16.99 -5.14
CA GLY A 139 -10.79 16.93 -5.57
C GLY A 139 -10.01 15.78 -4.96
N TRP A 140 -8.71 15.81 -5.18
CA TRP A 140 -7.79 14.81 -4.62
C TRP A 140 -7.72 14.92 -3.10
N LEU A 141 -7.78 13.77 -2.42
CA LEU A 141 -7.60 13.71 -0.97
C LEU A 141 -6.19 14.16 -0.58
N PHE A 142 -5.21 13.84 -1.40
CA PHE A 142 -3.82 14.25 -1.23
C PHE A 142 -3.33 15.00 -2.47
N PRO A 143 -3.62 16.31 -2.57
CA PRO A 143 -3.17 17.11 -3.71
C PRO A 143 -1.65 17.21 -3.77
N GLY A 144 -1.10 17.38 -4.97
CA GLY A 144 0.31 17.57 -5.26
C GLY A 144 0.81 18.98 -4.94
N ARG A 145 1.63 19.52 -5.84
CA ARG A 145 2.03 20.94 -5.82
C ARG A 145 0.89 21.85 -6.23
N SER A 146 0.16 21.45 -7.28
CA SER A 146 -1.12 22.05 -7.64
C SER A 146 -2.24 21.32 -6.89
N CYS A 147 -3.29 22.05 -6.50
CA CYS A 147 -4.49 21.46 -5.92
C CYS A 147 -5.32 20.65 -6.95
N THR A 148 -5.07 20.86 -8.26
CA THR A 148 -5.70 20.11 -9.36
C THR A 148 -5.04 18.78 -9.64
N ASP A 149 -3.81 18.55 -9.17
CA ASP A 149 -3.05 17.35 -9.44
C ASP A 149 -2.90 16.48 -8.18
N PRO A 150 -2.89 15.16 -8.32
CA PRO A 150 -2.63 14.28 -7.17
C PRO A 150 -1.16 14.36 -6.75
N ILE A 151 -0.89 13.97 -5.51
CA ILE A 151 0.48 13.75 -5.05
C ILE A 151 1.14 12.63 -5.87
N SER A 152 2.40 12.79 -6.23
CA SER A 152 3.11 11.73 -6.96
C SER A 152 3.59 10.61 -6.02
N ALA A 153 3.64 9.39 -6.53
CA ALA A 153 4.22 8.25 -5.82
C ALA A 153 5.67 8.53 -5.37
N ARG A 154 6.42 9.32 -6.16
CA ARG A 154 7.80 9.72 -5.83
C ARG A 154 7.84 10.61 -4.57
N GLN A 155 6.90 11.55 -4.43
CA GLN A 155 6.80 12.39 -3.23
C GLN A 155 6.45 11.57 -1.99
N ILE A 156 5.51 10.61 -2.12
CA ILE A 156 5.15 9.70 -1.02
C ILE A 156 6.37 8.85 -0.63
N ASN A 157 7.06 8.25 -1.60
CA ASN A 157 8.27 7.46 -1.32
C ASN A 157 9.33 8.29 -0.58
N ARG A 158 9.62 9.52 -1.06
CA ARG A 158 10.59 10.41 -0.42
C ARG A 158 10.20 10.71 1.02
N ALA A 159 8.96 11.13 1.27
CA ALA A 159 8.48 11.41 2.62
C ALA A 159 8.50 10.18 3.53
N THR A 160 8.26 8.97 2.98
CA THR A 160 8.39 7.72 3.74
C THR A 160 9.83 7.48 4.19
N HIS A 161 10.82 7.72 3.33
CA HIS A 161 12.23 7.59 3.67
C HIS A 161 12.67 8.64 4.70
N GLU A 162 12.30 9.90 4.50
CA GLU A 162 12.58 11.00 5.44
C GLU A 162 11.98 10.70 6.83
N ALA A 163 10.75 10.21 6.89
CA ALA A 163 10.11 9.82 8.15
C ALA A 163 10.80 8.61 8.81
N ALA A 164 11.23 7.61 8.03
CA ALA A 164 11.93 6.44 8.55
C ALA A 164 13.30 6.81 9.13
N GLU A 165 14.03 7.70 8.46
CA GLU A 165 15.31 8.24 8.93
C GLU A 165 15.12 9.03 10.24
N ALA A 166 14.15 9.95 10.28
CA ALA A 166 13.83 10.74 11.46
C ALA A 166 13.35 9.88 12.64
N ALA A 167 12.66 8.76 12.36
CA ALA A 167 12.24 7.80 13.38
C ALA A 167 13.36 6.85 13.86
N GLY A 168 14.57 6.94 13.31
CA GLY A 168 15.70 6.06 13.62
C GLY A 168 15.47 4.60 13.19
N ILE A 169 14.68 4.35 12.15
CA ILE A 169 14.38 3.01 11.65
C ILE A 169 15.50 2.58 10.70
N ARG A 170 16.29 1.58 11.08
CA ARG A 170 17.40 1.07 10.26
C ARG A 170 16.99 0.22 9.07
N LYS A 171 15.74 -0.28 9.07
CA LYS A 171 15.18 -1.06 7.96
C LYS A 171 14.94 -0.16 6.74
N ARG A 172 15.05 -0.73 5.54
CA ARG A 172 14.65 -0.01 4.31
C ARG A 172 13.14 0.08 4.26
N VAL A 173 12.58 1.24 4.55
CA VAL A 173 11.14 1.49 4.58
C VAL A 173 10.67 2.10 3.27
N SER A 174 9.54 1.61 2.77
CA SER A 174 8.84 2.13 1.61
C SER A 174 7.32 2.01 1.84
N PRO A 175 6.45 2.64 1.03
CA PRO A 175 5.01 2.41 1.12
C PRO A 175 4.61 0.93 0.95
N HIS A 176 5.39 0.14 0.19
CA HIS A 176 5.19 -1.31 0.12
C HIS A 176 5.49 -2.02 1.44
N THR A 177 6.50 -1.55 2.17
CA THR A 177 6.81 -2.07 3.51
C THR A 177 5.64 -1.88 4.46
N LEU A 178 4.98 -0.72 4.45
CA LEU A 178 3.79 -0.45 5.26
C LEU A 178 2.64 -1.40 4.91
N ARG A 179 2.39 -1.62 3.63
CA ARG A 179 1.38 -2.57 3.17
C ARG A 179 1.72 -4.03 3.54
N HIS A 180 3.01 -4.42 3.50
CA HIS A 180 3.45 -5.73 3.98
C HIS A 180 3.26 -5.87 5.49
N SER A 181 3.60 -4.83 6.26
CA SER A 181 3.37 -4.80 7.70
C SER A 181 1.90 -4.92 8.06
N PHE A 182 1.00 -4.19 7.34
CA PHE A 182 -0.44 -4.36 7.48
C PHE A 182 -0.88 -5.82 7.30
N ALA A 183 -0.44 -6.46 6.22
CA ALA A 183 -0.81 -7.86 5.96
C ALA A 183 -0.27 -8.83 7.01
N THR A 184 0.97 -8.62 7.46
CA THR A 184 1.62 -9.46 8.49
C THR A 184 0.93 -9.29 9.84
N HIS A 185 0.64 -8.07 10.25
CA HIS A 185 -0.04 -7.81 11.52
C HIS A 185 -1.46 -8.36 11.55
N LEU A 186 -2.19 -8.36 10.41
CA LEU A 186 -3.48 -9.04 10.34
C LEU A 186 -3.35 -10.56 10.45
N LEU A 187 -2.29 -11.16 9.87
CA LEU A 187 -2.01 -12.58 10.04
C LEU A 187 -1.66 -12.92 11.49
N GLU A 188 -0.91 -12.07 12.17
CA GLU A 188 -0.56 -12.20 13.60
C GLU A 188 -1.79 -12.05 14.52
N GLN A 189 -2.88 -11.46 14.02
CA GLN A 189 -4.19 -11.36 14.67
C GLN A 189 -5.14 -12.49 14.25
N ASP A 190 -4.62 -13.59 13.71
CA ASP A 190 -5.39 -14.75 13.25
C ASP A 190 -6.46 -14.46 12.18
N VAL A 191 -6.32 -13.35 11.44
CA VAL A 191 -7.21 -13.04 10.33
C VAL A 191 -6.94 -13.99 9.16
N ASP A 192 -8.00 -14.63 8.66
CA ASP A 192 -7.90 -15.57 7.54
C ASP A 192 -7.20 -14.93 6.32
N ILE A 193 -6.23 -15.64 5.75
CA ILE A 193 -5.43 -15.17 4.62
C ILE A 193 -6.27 -14.79 3.40
N ARG A 194 -7.44 -15.42 3.21
CA ARG A 194 -8.36 -15.09 2.12
C ARG A 194 -9.00 -13.72 2.35
N VAL A 195 -9.30 -13.38 3.60
CA VAL A 195 -9.79 -12.05 3.98
C VAL A 195 -8.72 -11.00 3.68
N ILE A 196 -7.48 -11.26 4.08
CA ILE A 196 -6.34 -10.37 3.80
C ILE A 196 -6.14 -10.19 2.29
N GLN A 197 -6.26 -11.26 1.50
CA GLN A 197 -6.17 -11.18 0.04
C GLN A 197 -7.25 -10.27 -0.56
N VAL A 198 -8.49 -10.36 -0.06
CA VAL A 198 -9.59 -9.48 -0.49
C VAL A 198 -9.31 -8.03 -0.10
N LEU A 199 -8.92 -7.78 1.16
CA LEU A 199 -8.57 -6.44 1.66
C LEU A 199 -7.46 -5.80 0.83
N LEU A 200 -6.45 -6.57 0.46
CA LEU A 200 -5.34 -6.12 -0.37
C LEU A 200 -5.68 -6.02 -1.87
N GLY A 201 -6.80 -6.58 -2.33
CA GLY A 201 -7.17 -6.60 -3.74
C GLY A 201 -6.16 -7.40 -4.59
N HIS A 202 -5.80 -8.61 -4.15
CA HIS A 202 -4.98 -9.54 -4.92
C HIS A 202 -5.84 -10.32 -5.91
N SER A 203 -5.61 -10.13 -7.21
CA SER A 203 -6.48 -10.52 -8.33
C SER A 203 -6.49 -12.01 -8.70
N LYS A 204 -6.07 -12.93 -7.86
CA LYS A 204 -6.02 -14.37 -8.20
C LYS A 204 -7.20 -15.22 -7.72
N LEU A 205 -8.31 -14.63 -7.33
CA LEU A 205 -9.53 -15.39 -7.00
C LEU A 205 -10.71 -14.87 -7.83
N ASP A 206 -11.07 -15.65 -8.84
CA ASP A 206 -12.14 -15.40 -9.81
C ASP A 206 -13.55 -15.70 -9.25
N THR A 207 -13.98 -15.00 -8.19
CA THR A 207 -15.36 -15.14 -7.70
C THR A 207 -15.90 -13.81 -7.16
N THR A 208 -16.22 -12.92 -8.09
CA THR A 208 -16.45 -11.49 -7.81
C THR A 208 -17.82 -11.17 -7.16
N ALA A 209 -18.86 -11.98 -7.32
CA ALA A 209 -20.21 -11.62 -6.87
C ALA A 209 -20.55 -12.10 -5.44
N LEU A 210 -20.09 -13.27 -5.03
CA LEU A 210 -20.34 -13.83 -3.70
C LEU A 210 -19.47 -13.17 -2.62
N TYR A 211 -18.23 -12.84 -2.98
CA TYR A 211 -17.25 -12.24 -2.08
C TYR A 211 -17.47 -10.74 -1.79
N ALA A 212 -18.13 -9.99 -2.67
CA ALA A 212 -18.43 -8.59 -2.43
C ALA A 212 -19.35 -8.39 -1.19
N ARG A 213 -20.33 -9.27 -0.97
CA ARG A 213 -21.21 -9.26 0.21
C ARG A 213 -20.51 -9.76 1.48
N VAL A 214 -19.71 -10.81 1.35
CA VAL A 214 -18.93 -11.37 2.46
C VAL A 214 -17.84 -10.40 2.87
N ALA A 215 -17.13 -9.80 1.89
CA ALA A 215 -16.05 -8.83 2.12
C ALA A 215 -16.53 -7.61 2.95
N THR A 216 -17.69 -7.05 2.66
CA THR A 216 -18.17 -5.86 3.40
C THR A 216 -18.44 -6.16 4.87
N LYS A 217 -19.04 -7.33 5.18
CA LYS A 217 -19.29 -7.76 6.56
C LYS A 217 -17.98 -8.09 7.28
N THR A 218 -17.08 -8.78 6.61
CA THR A 218 -15.79 -9.19 7.16
C THR A 218 -14.83 -8.00 7.32
N ILE A 219 -14.82 -7.04 6.38
CA ILE A 219 -14.06 -5.79 6.53
C ILE A 219 -14.43 -5.04 7.81
N ARG A 220 -15.72 -5.04 8.18
CA ARG A 220 -16.19 -4.38 9.41
C ARG A 220 -15.87 -5.13 10.69
N SER A 221 -15.67 -6.45 10.62
CA SER A 221 -15.34 -7.28 11.78
C SER A 221 -13.85 -7.36 12.07
N VAL A 222 -13.00 -6.91 11.14
CA VAL A 222 -11.55 -6.93 11.32
C VAL A 222 -11.07 -5.61 11.91
N THR A 223 -10.36 -5.68 13.03
CA THR A 223 -9.72 -4.53 13.66
C THR A 223 -8.49 -4.09 12.84
N SER A 224 -8.37 -2.81 12.57
CA SER A 224 -7.20 -2.28 11.85
C SER A 224 -5.95 -2.37 12.74
N PRO A 225 -4.77 -2.78 12.22
CA PRO A 225 -3.52 -2.68 12.97
C PRO A 225 -3.22 -1.28 13.49
N LEU A 226 -3.76 -0.24 12.88
CA LEU A 226 -3.67 1.14 13.36
C LEU A 226 -4.43 1.35 14.68
N GLU A 227 -5.47 0.58 14.97
CA GLU A 227 -6.19 0.62 16.25
C GLU A 227 -5.33 0.05 17.39
N HIS A 228 -4.66 -1.07 17.15
CA HIS A 228 -3.71 -1.63 18.12
C HIS A 228 -2.56 -0.66 18.42
N LEU A 229 -2.07 0.04 17.40
CA LEU A 229 -1.07 1.08 17.58
C LEU A 229 -1.59 2.18 18.53
N ALA A 230 -2.84 2.62 18.37
CA ALA A 230 -3.43 3.66 19.21
C ALA A 230 -3.52 3.22 20.68
N VAL A 231 -3.89 1.95 20.94
CA VAL A 231 -3.93 1.38 22.30
C VAL A 231 -2.55 1.33 22.94
N LEU A 232 -1.55 0.84 22.23
CA LEU A 232 -0.17 0.78 22.73
C LEU A 232 0.43 2.18 23.02
N MET A 233 0.12 3.16 22.21
CA MET A 233 0.59 4.54 22.40
C MET A 233 -0.11 5.26 23.57
N GLN A 234 -1.32 4.83 23.94
CA GLN A 234 -2.06 5.37 25.09
C GLN A 234 -1.71 4.65 26.40
N GLY A 235 -0.87 3.59 26.37
CA GLY A 235 -0.45 2.84 27.55
C GLY A 235 -1.55 1.95 28.15
N GLU A 236 -2.62 1.68 27.42
CA GLU A 236 -3.66 0.74 27.83
C GLU A 236 -3.30 -0.67 27.31
N GLU A 237 -3.19 -1.64 28.23
CA GLU A 237 -3.04 -3.05 27.83
C GLU A 237 -4.30 -3.53 27.08
N PRO A 238 -4.15 -4.35 26.02
CA PRO A 238 -5.31 -4.91 25.33
C PRO A 238 -6.11 -5.78 26.31
N VAL A 239 -7.39 -5.53 26.42
CA VAL A 239 -8.33 -6.39 27.16
C VAL A 239 -8.51 -7.66 26.32
N ASP A 240 -8.17 -8.82 26.93
CA ASP A 240 -8.37 -10.17 26.37
C ASP A 240 -9.83 -10.47 26.01
#